data_0c825ab5c859773a014ad89549ea7dc6
#
_entry.id   0c825ab5c859773a014ad89549ea7dc6
#
_cell.length_a   1.000
_cell.length_b   1.000
_cell.length_c   1.000
_cell.angle_alpha   90.00
_cell.angle_beta   90.00
_cell.angle_gamma   90.00
#
_symmetry.space_group_name_H-M   'P 1'
#
loop_
_entity.id
_entity.type
_entity.pdbx_description
1 polymer ?
#
loop_
_entity_poly.entity_id
_entity_poly.type
_entity_poly.pdbx_seq_one_letter_code
_entity_poly.pdbx_strand_id
1 'polypeptide(L)'
;MNINQRLEDLREVMRREHLAACIFPSTDPHQSEYVADHWKGREWISGFNGSAGTAVVTLTSAALWTDSRYFLAAEEQLKGTEYQLMKLKIEGTPTIAEWLGRELKGSEVAIDGRCSSVNGVKDLIADLRKQGGITLRTNFDPLKLIWKDRPVIPVNPVEIYPIEYAGESSRDKIGHIRQALRENHADGMLMAALDDIAWTLNLRGSDVHCNPVFVSYLLISSKTVTLYINKVKLPADVLAYLKAEDIKVEDYEQVENGLRNYFEYNILLDPDEINYRLYEIVRNKGRQDNYPQTEIVEEESPVKRMKTVKNEREIAGFRSAMLKDGIAMVKFLYWLDSWKVERGRLNENKQLTEISVSDKLEALRAEQSLFRGISFDTIAGYGAHGAIVHYEATPETDIPLEPSGLLLLDSGAQYLDGTTDITRTIALGPLTEEMKKVYTLVLKGHIQIELCKFPSGASGTQIDILARLAMWREGLNYLHGTGHGVGTYLNVHEGPHQFRMEWKPAPLVAGMTITDEPGIYLAGKFGARIENTLLIVPYKETEFGKFLQFESLTLCPIDKAPILVDMLLPEEIAWLNDYHQHVFDTLSPHLSDDETNWLREACAPILF
;
A
#
# COMPACT_ATOMS: atom_id res chain seq x y z
N MET A 1 -8.33 28.71 -2.06
CA MET A 1 -7.48 29.14 -3.22
C MET A 1 -7.59 28.04 -4.26
N ASN A 2 -7.89 28.36 -5.53
CA ASN A 2 -7.98 27.34 -6.57
C ASN A 2 -6.58 26.92 -7.06
N ILE A 3 -6.49 25.80 -7.76
CA ILE A 3 -5.20 25.22 -8.19
C ILE A 3 -4.41 26.18 -9.08
N ASN A 4 -5.05 26.81 -10.05
CA ASN A 4 -4.35 27.74 -10.96
C ASN A 4 -3.74 28.94 -10.22
N GLN A 5 -4.37 29.43 -9.14
CA GLN A 5 -3.77 30.49 -8.30
C GLN A 5 -2.55 29.96 -7.54
N ARG A 6 -2.58 28.71 -7.04
CA ARG A 6 -1.41 28.09 -6.38
C ARG A 6 -0.23 27.98 -7.35
N LEU A 7 -0.51 27.67 -8.63
CA LEU A 7 0.52 27.62 -9.67
C LEU A 7 1.15 28.99 -9.91
N GLU A 8 0.37 30.07 -9.96
CA GLU A 8 0.93 31.42 -10.11
C GLU A 8 1.77 31.86 -8.90
N ASP A 9 1.29 31.59 -7.68
CA ASP A 9 2.06 31.87 -6.46
C ASP A 9 3.39 31.10 -6.46
N LEU A 10 3.39 29.84 -6.91
CA LEU A 10 4.60 29.03 -7.08
C LEU A 10 5.54 29.63 -8.13
N ARG A 11 5.01 30.04 -9.28
CA ARG A 11 5.80 30.66 -10.36
C ARG A 11 6.45 31.98 -9.94
N GLU A 12 5.81 32.74 -9.07
CA GLU A 12 6.45 33.95 -8.48
C GLU A 12 7.67 33.57 -7.64
N VAL A 13 7.56 32.53 -6.80
CA VAL A 13 8.69 32.00 -6.04
C VAL A 13 9.78 31.50 -6.97
N MET A 14 9.43 30.73 -8.01
CA MET A 14 10.38 30.18 -8.98
C MET A 14 11.17 31.29 -9.70
N ARG A 15 10.51 32.38 -10.12
CA ARG A 15 11.17 33.53 -10.76
C ARG A 15 12.19 34.19 -9.81
N ARG A 16 11.81 34.38 -8.54
CA ARG A 16 12.68 34.95 -7.52
C ARG A 16 13.89 34.07 -7.22
N GLU A 17 13.70 32.77 -7.21
CA GLU A 17 14.74 31.77 -6.93
C GLU A 17 15.53 31.32 -8.17
N HIS A 18 15.24 31.90 -9.34
CA HIS A 18 15.83 31.53 -10.64
C HIS A 18 15.64 30.05 -11.03
N LEU A 19 14.51 29.45 -10.67
CA LEU A 19 14.15 28.07 -10.99
C LEU A 19 13.28 28.00 -12.23
N ALA A 20 13.59 27.06 -13.12
CA ALA A 20 12.82 26.84 -14.34
C ALA A 20 11.65 25.86 -14.10
N ALA A 21 11.76 24.95 -13.15
CA ALA A 21 10.71 24.02 -12.74
C ALA A 21 10.83 23.60 -11.28
N CYS A 22 9.71 23.14 -10.71
CA CYS A 22 9.64 22.45 -9.42
C CYS A 22 8.95 21.09 -9.59
N ILE A 23 9.47 20.07 -8.90
CA ILE A 23 9.01 18.68 -8.94
C ILE A 23 8.49 18.31 -7.56
N PHE A 24 7.25 17.75 -7.51
CA PHE A 24 6.55 17.38 -6.28
C PHE A 24 6.18 15.90 -6.32
N PRO A 25 6.97 15.01 -5.70
CA PRO A 25 6.61 13.60 -5.54
C PRO A 25 5.47 13.44 -4.53
N SER A 26 4.87 12.25 -4.47
CA SER A 26 3.83 11.90 -3.50
C SER A 26 4.38 11.39 -2.16
N THR A 27 5.68 11.33 -1.98
CA THR A 27 6.36 10.78 -0.81
C THR A 27 6.64 11.82 0.28
N ASP A 28 6.97 11.33 1.46
CA ASP A 28 7.40 12.07 2.65
C ASP A 28 8.89 11.81 2.96
N PRO A 29 9.45 12.35 4.06
CA PRO A 29 10.84 12.08 4.44
C PRO A 29 11.18 10.62 4.76
N HIS A 30 10.18 9.78 4.85
CA HIS A 30 10.26 8.35 5.19
C HIS A 30 9.96 7.43 4.00
N GLN A 31 9.74 8.01 2.81
CA GLN A 31 9.36 7.33 1.56
C GLN A 31 8.06 6.52 1.71
N SER A 32 7.15 6.98 2.57
CA SER A 32 5.84 6.36 2.77
C SER A 32 4.98 6.41 1.51
N GLU A 33 4.19 5.36 1.25
CA GLU A 33 3.18 5.36 0.19
C GLU A 33 1.99 6.27 0.57
N TYR A 34 1.46 6.09 1.77
CA TYR A 34 0.47 6.99 2.37
C TYR A 34 1.18 7.95 3.32
N VAL A 35 0.95 9.22 3.14
CA VAL A 35 1.68 10.27 3.85
C VAL A 35 0.76 11.04 4.80
N ALA A 36 1.31 11.53 5.90
CA ALA A 36 0.59 12.46 6.77
C ALA A 36 0.30 13.78 6.04
N ASP A 37 -0.77 14.46 6.42
CA ASP A 37 -1.28 15.66 5.74
C ASP A 37 -0.25 16.76 5.55
N HIS A 38 0.72 16.88 6.46
CA HIS A 38 1.84 17.80 6.35
C HIS A 38 2.63 17.65 5.03
N TRP A 39 2.74 16.42 4.52
CA TRP A 39 3.53 16.08 3.33
C TRP A 39 2.69 15.87 2.06
N LYS A 40 1.39 16.11 2.09
CA LYS A 40 0.52 16.06 0.90
C LYS A 40 0.75 17.21 -0.08
N GLY A 41 2.02 17.56 -0.31
CA GLY A 41 2.42 18.71 -1.15
C GLY A 41 2.03 18.55 -2.60
N ARG A 42 2.17 17.35 -3.19
CA ARG A 42 1.75 17.06 -4.55
C ARG A 42 0.22 17.21 -4.69
N GLU A 43 -0.56 16.70 -3.74
CA GLU A 43 -2.01 16.85 -3.70
C GLU A 43 -2.39 18.35 -3.58
N TRP A 44 -1.77 19.08 -2.65
CA TRP A 44 -2.04 20.50 -2.46
C TRP A 44 -1.80 21.31 -3.73
N ILE A 45 -0.68 21.07 -4.45
CA ILE A 45 -0.34 21.89 -5.64
C ILE A 45 -1.12 21.47 -6.89
N SER A 46 -1.59 20.24 -6.99
CA SER A 46 -2.25 19.71 -8.20
C SER A 46 -3.76 19.48 -8.06
N GLY A 47 -4.25 19.28 -6.84
CA GLY A 47 -5.63 18.86 -6.58
C GLY A 47 -5.87 17.37 -6.82
N PHE A 48 -4.85 16.59 -7.20
CA PHE A 48 -4.94 15.16 -7.37
C PHE A 48 -4.61 14.42 -6.07
N ASN A 49 -5.52 13.60 -5.55
CA ASN A 49 -5.42 12.94 -4.23
C ASN A 49 -4.93 11.48 -4.27
N GLY A 50 -4.79 10.85 -5.43
CA GLY A 50 -4.31 9.46 -5.53
C GLY A 50 -2.96 9.26 -4.82
N SER A 51 -2.67 8.07 -4.27
CA SER A 51 -1.46 7.82 -3.47
C SER A 51 -0.15 7.87 -4.29
N ALA A 52 -0.21 7.66 -5.59
CA ALA A 52 0.97 7.63 -6.45
C ALA A 52 0.91 8.68 -7.57
N GLY A 53 1.95 9.49 -7.68
CA GLY A 53 2.10 10.45 -8.77
C GLY A 53 3.15 11.52 -8.49
N THR A 54 3.57 12.20 -9.54
CA THR A 54 4.52 13.32 -9.46
C THR A 54 3.99 14.49 -10.24
N ALA A 55 3.81 15.63 -9.58
CA ALA A 55 3.47 16.90 -10.24
C ALA A 55 4.75 17.65 -10.60
N VAL A 56 4.77 18.22 -11.79
CA VAL A 56 5.88 19.06 -12.27
C VAL A 56 5.30 20.38 -12.78
N VAL A 57 5.84 21.49 -12.29
CA VAL A 57 5.40 22.82 -12.67
C VAL A 57 6.58 23.60 -13.25
N THR A 58 6.41 24.13 -14.45
CA THR A 58 7.34 25.06 -15.09
C THR A 58 6.78 26.49 -15.01
N LEU A 59 7.52 27.47 -15.51
CA LEU A 59 7.04 28.85 -15.57
C LEU A 59 5.82 29.04 -16.48
N THR A 60 5.54 28.09 -17.37
CA THR A 60 4.50 28.20 -18.41
C THR A 60 3.55 27.02 -18.50
N SER A 61 3.88 25.88 -17.88
CA SER A 61 3.13 24.62 -18.02
C SER A 61 3.11 23.85 -16.70
N ALA A 62 2.17 22.91 -16.57
CA ALA A 62 2.13 21.96 -15.47
C ALA A 62 1.72 20.56 -15.97
N ALA A 63 2.28 19.52 -15.40
CA ALA A 63 1.95 18.14 -15.75
C ALA A 63 1.96 17.23 -14.52
N LEU A 64 1.14 16.18 -14.55
CA LEU A 64 1.04 15.16 -13.50
C LEU A 64 1.28 13.78 -14.11
N TRP A 65 2.30 13.09 -13.65
CA TRP A 65 2.55 11.67 -13.94
C TRP A 65 1.88 10.81 -12.88
N THR A 66 1.08 9.81 -13.30
CA THR A 66 0.52 8.81 -12.40
C THR A 66 0.39 7.47 -13.09
N ASP A 67 0.15 6.40 -12.33
CA ASP A 67 0.01 5.04 -12.86
C ASP A 67 -1.45 4.66 -13.16
N SER A 68 -1.64 3.47 -13.72
CA SER A 68 -2.92 3.01 -14.25
C SER A 68 -4.06 2.91 -13.23
N ARG A 69 -3.76 2.81 -11.94
CA ARG A 69 -4.75 2.78 -10.86
C ARG A 69 -5.55 4.08 -10.79
N TYR A 70 -4.96 5.18 -11.26
CA TYR A 70 -5.46 6.53 -11.10
C TYR A 70 -5.80 7.26 -12.40
N PHE A 71 -5.64 6.66 -13.59
CA PHE A 71 -5.85 7.39 -14.85
C PHE A 71 -7.22 8.08 -14.92
N LEU A 72 -8.29 7.34 -14.61
CA LEU A 72 -9.65 7.88 -14.68
C LEU A 72 -9.91 8.94 -13.58
N ALA A 73 -9.44 8.67 -12.36
CA ALA A 73 -9.57 9.63 -11.25
C ALA A 73 -8.80 10.93 -11.55
N ALA A 74 -7.57 10.84 -12.06
CA ALA A 74 -6.76 12.00 -12.41
C ALA A 74 -7.37 12.80 -13.57
N GLU A 75 -7.92 12.14 -14.60
CA GLU A 75 -8.65 12.83 -15.69
C GLU A 75 -9.78 13.70 -15.15
N GLU A 76 -10.52 13.20 -14.15
CA GLU A 76 -11.63 13.95 -13.56
C GLU A 76 -11.12 15.08 -12.65
N GLN A 77 -10.18 14.78 -11.75
CA GLN A 77 -9.70 15.72 -10.74
C GLN A 77 -8.88 16.88 -11.33
N LEU A 78 -8.23 16.68 -12.48
CA LEU A 78 -7.45 17.73 -13.15
C LEU A 78 -8.29 18.64 -14.06
N LYS A 79 -9.59 18.36 -14.24
CA LYS A 79 -10.47 19.21 -15.05
C LYS A 79 -10.49 20.67 -14.54
N GLY A 80 -10.36 21.62 -15.45
CA GLY A 80 -10.35 23.04 -15.13
C GLY A 80 -9.05 23.56 -14.54
N THR A 81 -8.00 22.72 -14.44
CA THR A 81 -6.64 23.10 -14.08
C THR A 81 -5.75 23.18 -15.32
N GLU A 82 -4.55 23.75 -15.16
CA GLU A 82 -3.53 23.77 -16.23
C GLU A 82 -2.79 22.42 -16.39
N TYR A 83 -3.01 21.46 -15.49
CA TYR A 83 -2.27 20.21 -15.49
C TYR A 83 -2.59 19.33 -16.69
N GLN A 84 -1.53 18.86 -17.35
CA GLN A 84 -1.59 17.79 -18.36
C GLN A 84 -1.39 16.44 -17.68
N LEU A 85 -2.29 15.48 -17.92
CA LEU A 85 -2.12 14.13 -17.41
C LEU A 85 -1.12 13.34 -18.25
N MET A 86 -0.10 12.79 -17.60
CA MET A 86 0.93 11.92 -18.18
C MET A 86 0.75 10.50 -17.65
N LYS A 87 0.26 9.60 -18.49
CA LYS A 87 -0.06 8.21 -18.13
C LYS A 87 1.20 7.34 -18.17
N LEU A 88 1.73 6.99 -17.00
CA LEU A 88 2.94 6.16 -16.89
C LEU A 88 2.77 4.81 -17.61
N LYS A 89 3.85 4.35 -18.27
CA LYS A 89 3.91 3.08 -19.03
C LYS A 89 2.99 3.01 -20.27
N ILE A 90 2.36 4.08 -20.65
CA ILE A 90 1.64 4.17 -21.92
C ILE A 90 2.60 4.69 -22.99
N GLU A 91 2.60 4.01 -24.14
CA GLU A 91 3.45 4.36 -25.29
C GLU A 91 3.24 5.83 -25.70
N GLY A 92 4.34 6.55 -25.92
CA GLY A 92 4.33 7.97 -26.27
C GLY A 92 4.30 8.94 -25.08
N THR A 93 4.10 8.46 -23.85
CA THR A 93 4.19 9.32 -22.65
C THR A 93 5.67 9.61 -22.35
N PRO A 94 6.10 10.89 -22.34
CA PRO A 94 7.48 11.24 -22.02
C PRO A 94 7.77 11.03 -20.53
N THR A 95 9.00 10.69 -20.20
CA THR A 95 9.50 10.82 -18.83
C THR A 95 9.55 12.28 -18.40
N ILE A 96 9.64 12.52 -17.08
CA ILE A 96 9.80 13.88 -16.53
C ILE A 96 11.01 14.59 -17.15
N ALA A 97 12.14 13.89 -17.22
CA ALA A 97 13.36 14.44 -17.79
C ALA A 97 13.25 14.76 -19.29
N GLU A 98 12.61 13.89 -20.08
CA GLU A 98 12.33 14.14 -21.50
C GLU A 98 11.39 15.33 -21.70
N TRP A 99 10.34 15.44 -20.87
CA TRP A 99 9.40 16.54 -20.94
C TRP A 99 10.06 17.88 -20.63
N LEU A 100 10.85 17.94 -19.54
CA LEU A 100 11.62 19.14 -19.17
C LEU A 100 12.70 19.46 -20.20
N GLY A 101 13.38 18.47 -20.76
CA GLY A 101 14.44 18.63 -21.74
C GLY A 101 14.02 19.26 -23.08
N ARG A 102 12.71 19.29 -23.38
CA ARG A 102 12.20 19.92 -24.60
C ARG A 102 12.44 21.42 -24.62
N GLU A 103 12.33 22.09 -23.47
CA GLU A 103 12.35 23.56 -23.39
C GLU A 103 13.38 24.13 -22.38
N LEU A 104 13.86 23.34 -21.43
CA LEU A 104 14.61 23.83 -20.27
C LEU A 104 16.11 23.45 -20.26
N LYS A 105 16.73 23.34 -21.45
CA LYS A 105 18.16 23.00 -21.56
C LYS A 105 19.04 23.99 -20.79
N GLY A 106 20.00 23.47 -20.00
CA GLY A 106 20.94 24.25 -19.21
C GLY A 106 20.32 24.99 -18.02
N SER A 107 19.07 24.74 -17.69
CA SER A 107 18.36 25.38 -16.60
C SER A 107 18.54 24.63 -15.27
N GLU A 108 18.14 25.28 -14.16
CA GLU A 108 18.05 24.65 -12.86
C GLU A 108 16.58 24.36 -12.50
N VAL A 109 16.33 23.13 -12.05
CA VAL A 109 15.03 22.69 -11.51
C VAL A 109 15.17 22.29 -10.05
N ALA A 110 14.08 22.26 -9.28
CA ALA A 110 14.14 21.96 -7.85
C ALA A 110 13.24 20.78 -7.46
N ILE A 111 13.69 20.03 -6.46
CA ILE A 111 12.93 19.01 -5.73
C ILE A 111 13.29 19.09 -4.25
N ASP A 112 12.36 18.78 -3.33
CA ASP A 112 12.71 18.65 -1.92
C ASP A 112 13.40 17.30 -1.68
N GLY A 113 14.72 17.31 -1.48
CA GLY A 113 15.51 16.11 -1.21
C GLY A 113 15.17 15.43 0.13
N ARG A 114 14.40 16.05 1.01
CA ARG A 114 13.86 15.40 2.21
C ARG A 114 12.69 14.48 1.88
N CYS A 115 11.94 14.78 0.82
CA CYS A 115 10.80 13.99 0.36
C CYS A 115 11.14 13.14 -0.88
N SER A 116 12.42 12.81 -1.10
CA SER A 116 12.87 12.05 -2.27
C SER A 116 13.97 11.07 -1.88
N SER A 117 13.88 9.83 -2.34
CA SER A 117 14.86 8.79 -2.04
C SER A 117 16.20 9.05 -2.73
N VAL A 118 17.25 8.40 -2.25
CA VAL A 118 18.59 8.51 -2.81
C VAL A 118 18.62 8.03 -4.26
N ASN A 119 18.04 6.86 -4.55
CA ASN A 119 17.99 6.31 -5.91
C ASN A 119 17.15 7.22 -6.82
N GLY A 120 15.97 7.63 -6.38
CA GLY A 120 15.10 8.52 -7.17
C GLY A 120 15.79 9.83 -7.57
N VAL A 121 16.55 10.45 -6.65
CA VAL A 121 17.31 11.67 -6.95
C VAL A 121 18.51 11.40 -7.85
N LYS A 122 19.26 10.32 -7.62
CA LYS A 122 20.41 9.95 -8.47
C LYS A 122 19.98 9.69 -9.92
N ASP A 123 18.91 8.93 -10.11
CA ASP A 123 18.36 8.62 -11.43
C ASP A 123 17.85 9.88 -12.13
N LEU A 124 17.11 10.72 -11.40
CA LEU A 124 16.61 11.98 -11.93
C LEU A 124 17.75 12.92 -12.35
N ILE A 125 18.81 13.06 -11.55
CA ILE A 125 20.01 13.84 -11.92
C ILE A 125 20.65 13.31 -13.20
N ALA A 126 20.80 11.99 -13.31
CA ALA A 126 21.41 11.36 -14.49
C ALA A 126 20.56 11.61 -15.75
N ASP A 127 19.24 11.46 -15.64
CA ASP A 127 18.33 11.65 -16.76
C ASP A 127 18.20 13.12 -17.17
N LEU A 128 18.09 14.05 -16.25
CA LEU A 128 18.07 15.50 -16.52
C LEU A 128 19.35 15.97 -17.22
N ARG A 129 20.51 15.42 -16.82
CA ARG A 129 21.79 15.72 -17.47
C ARG A 129 21.80 15.26 -18.92
N LYS A 130 21.28 14.05 -19.21
CA LYS A 130 21.17 13.52 -20.58
C LYS A 130 20.26 14.36 -21.47
N GLN A 131 19.18 14.90 -20.91
CA GLN A 131 18.15 15.63 -21.63
C GLN A 131 18.46 17.12 -21.88
N GLY A 132 19.70 17.56 -21.67
CA GLY A 132 20.13 18.90 -22.02
C GLY A 132 20.91 19.63 -20.94
N GLY A 133 21.56 18.91 -20.05
CA GLY A 133 22.40 19.51 -19.01
C GLY A 133 21.61 20.26 -17.94
N ILE A 134 20.38 19.85 -17.68
CA ILE A 134 19.54 20.43 -16.62
C ILE A 134 20.13 20.02 -15.27
N THR A 135 20.23 20.98 -14.34
CA THR A 135 20.72 20.76 -12.97
C THR A 135 19.57 20.64 -11.97
N LEU A 136 19.78 19.88 -10.90
CA LEU A 136 18.77 19.63 -9.87
C LEU A 136 19.20 20.23 -8.53
N ARG A 137 18.41 21.18 -7.99
CA ARG A 137 18.52 21.70 -6.63
C ARG A 137 17.69 20.82 -5.69
N THR A 138 18.31 20.23 -4.66
CA THR A 138 17.68 19.25 -3.75
C THR A 138 17.41 19.78 -2.34
N ASN A 139 17.78 21.01 -2.04
CA ASN A 139 17.66 21.61 -0.69
C ASN A 139 16.61 22.72 -0.61
N PHE A 140 15.55 22.64 -1.39
CA PHE A 140 14.54 23.67 -1.49
C PHE A 140 13.12 23.12 -1.45
N ASP A 141 12.33 23.57 -0.46
CA ASP A 141 10.89 23.30 -0.36
C ASP A 141 10.12 24.59 -0.70
N PRO A 142 9.62 24.75 -1.94
CA PRO A 142 8.90 25.95 -2.35
C PRO A 142 7.55 26.09 -1.65
N LEU A 143 6.93 24.99 -1.22
CA LEU A 143 5.61 25.02 -0.58
C LEU A 143 5.65 25.69 0.80
N LYS A 144 6.78 25.66 1.48
CA LYS A 144 6.98 26.39 2.74
C LYS A 144 6.68 27.89 2.63
N LEU A 145 6.84 28.44 1.43
CA LEU A 145 6.64 29.87 1.17
C LEU A 145 5.20 30.24 0.78
N ILE A 146 4.46 29.30 0.20
CA ILE A 146 3.13 29.55 -0.39
C ILE A 146 1.99 28.81 0.32
N TRP A 147 2.23 27.65 0.91
CA TRP A 147 1.22 26.87 1.64
C TRP A 147 1.09 27.36 3.08
N LYS A 148 0.30 28.45 3.26
CA LYS A 148 0.20 29.16 4.55
C LYS A 148 -0.50 28.39 5.66
N ASP A 149 -1.47 27.56 5.28
CA ASP A 149 -2.28 26.70 6.14
C ASP A 149 -1.81 25.24 6.13
N ARG A 150 -0.52 25.00 5.82
CA ARG A 150 0.07 23.68 5.82
C ARG A 150 -0.14 22.99 7.17
N PRO A 151 -0.74 21.80 7.21
CA PRO A 151 -0.92 21.03 8.44
C PRO A 151 0.41 20.87 9.19
N VAL A 152 0.35 20.82 10.52
CA VAL A 152 1.54 20.54 11.33
C VAL A 152 1.94 19.06 11.20
N ILE A 153 3.22 18.75 11.49
CA ILE A 153 3.66 17.37 11.60
C ILE A 153 2.86 16.69 12.74
N PRO A 154 2.29 15.50 12.53
CA PRO A 154 1.45 14.85 13.53
C PRO A 154 2.16 14.63 14.86
N VAL A 155 1.39 14.74 15.93
CA VAL A 155 1.85 14.54 17.31
C VAL A 155 0.98 13.53 18.08
N ASN A 156 0.38 12.59 17.35
CA ASN A 156 -0.47 11.56 17.96
C ASN A 156 0.34 10.66 18.91
N PRO A 157 -0.28 10.18 20.00
CA PRO A 157 0.44 9.34 20.96
C PRO A 157 0.84 8.00 20.35
N VAL A 158 1.98 7.51 20.78
CA VAL A 158 2.50 6.16 20.45
C VAL A 158 2.03 5.19 21.51
N GLU A 159 1.72 3.96 21.13
CA GLU A 159 1.35 2.87 22.02
C GLU A 159 2.28 1.66 21.89
N ILE A 160 2.39 0.89 22.97
CA ILE A 160 3.17 -0.36 22.97
C ILE A 160 2.36 -1.44 22.25
N TYR A 161 2.99 -2.10 21.29
CA TYR A 161 2.43 -3.30 20.65
C TYR A 161 2.74 -4.53 21.50
N PRO A 162 1.73 -5.23 22.06
CA PRO A 162 1.96 -6.29 23.03
C PRO A 162 2.75 -7.46 22.46
N ILE A 163 3.66 -7.99 23.28
CA ILE A 163 4.54 -9.13 22.93
C ILE A 163 3.73 -10.39 22.54
N GLU A 164 2.54 -10.55 23.09
CA GLU A 164 1.64 -11.67 22.77
C GLU A 164 1.22 -11.71 21.30
N TYR A 165 1.21 -10.54 20.62
CA TYR A 165 0.96 -10.42 19.18
C TYR A 165 2.26 -10.31 18.37
N ALA A 166 3.24 -9.57 18.88
CA ALA A 166 4.54 -9.37 18.21
C ALA A 166 5.38 -10.66 18.15
N GLY A 167 5.27 -11.53 19.15
CA GLY A 167 5.96 -12.83 19.23
C GLY A 167 7.45 -12.74 19.51
N GLU A 168 8.08 -11.58 19.32
CA GLU A 168 9.51 -11.35 19.53
C GLU A 168 9.75 -9.98 20.16
N SER A 169 10.71 -9.90 21.11
CA SER A 169 11.03 -8.64 21.78
C SER A 169 11.78 -7.67 20.86
N SER A 170 11.66 -6.36 21.14
CA SER A 170 12.43 -5.33 20.43
C SER A 170 13.95 -5.57 20.55
N ARG A 171 14.41 -6.01 21.72
CA ARG A 171 15.82 -6.33 21.97
C ARG A 171 16.33 -7.46 21.08
N ASP A 172 15.55 -8.53 20.92
CA ASP A 172 15.92 -9.68 20.08
C ASP A 172 15.96 -9.27 18.61
N LYS A 173 14.93 -8.54 18.14
CA LYS A 173 14.89 -7.96 16.77
C LYS A 173 16.12 -7.10 16.49
N ILE A 174 16.50 -6.20 17.39
CA ILE A 174 17.71 -5.37 17.27
C ILE A 174 18.97 -6.25 17.26
N GLY A 175 18.98 -7.33 18.02
CA GLY A 175 20.06 -8.33 17.98
C GLY A 175 20.23 -8.96 16.61
N HIS A 176 19.14 -9.40 16.00
CA HIS A 176 19.12 -9.95 14.63
C HIS A 176 19.52 -8.92 13.58
N ILE A 177 19.03 -7.67 13.71
CA ILE A 177 19.43 -6.57 12.82
C ILE A 177 20.94 -6.34 12.89
N ARG A 178 21.52 -6.26 14.10
CA ARG A 178 22.97 -6.12 14.25
C ARG A 178 23.76 -7.28 13.67
N GLN A 179 23.23 -8.50 13.73
CA GLN A 179 23.86 -9.64 13.04
C GLN A 179 23.85 -9.45 11.53
N ALA A 180 22.71 -9.11 10.94
CA ALA A 180 22.59 -8.86 9.50
C ALA A 180 23.47 -7.69 9.03
N LEU A 181 23.62 -6.64 9.85
CA LEU A 181 24.52 -5.53 9.55
C LEU A 181 25.98 -5.99 9.45
N ARG A 182 26.44 -6.85 10.37
CA ARG A 182 27.81 -7.42 10.31
C ARG A 182 28.03 -8.26 9.04
N GLU A 183 27.02 -9.02 8.61
CA GLU A 183 27.05 -9.82 7.37
C GLU A 183 27.14 -8.92 6.13
N ASN A 184 26.58 -7.72 6.19
CA ASN A 184 26.66 -6.68 5.15
C ASN A 184 27.83 -5.71 5.34
N HIS A 185 28.80 -6.02 6.23
CA HIS A 185 29.94 -5.16 6.52
C HIS A 185 29.59 -3.75 7.00
N ALA A 186 28.46 -3.60 7.69
CA ALA A 186 28.01 -2.35 8.28
C ALA A 186 28.09 -2.40 9.81
N ASP A 187 28.49 -1.27 10.41
CA ASP A 187 28.57 -1.12 11.87
C ASP A 187 27.26 -0.63 12.48
N GLY A 188 26.41 -0.01 11.65
CA GLY A 188 25.10 0.47 12.03
C GLY A 188 24.25 0.80 10.83
N MET A 189 23.03 1.28 11.09
CA MET A 189 22.09 1.73 10.06
C MET A 189 21.22 2.88 10.54
N LEU A 190 20.80 3.72 9.62
CA LEU A 190 19.66 4.62 9.84
C LEU A 190 18.44 4.00 9.17
N MET A 191 17.39 3.82 9.95
CA MET A 191 16.08 3.36 9.48
C MET A 191 15.14 4.56 9.35
N ALA A 192 14.53 4.73 8.20
CA ALA A 192 13.57 5.80 7.91
C ALA A 192 12.15 5.28 7.69
N ALA A 193 11.98 4.08 7.13
CA ALA A 193 10.67 3.48 6.89
C ALA A 193 9.90 3.34 8.22
N LEU A 194 8.71 3.95 8.28
CA LEU A 194 7.94 4.06 9.53
C LEU A 194 7.45 2.71 10.03
N ASP A 195 7.09 1.81 9.15
CA ASP A 195 6.64 0.46 9.47
C ASP A 195 7.80 -0.44 9.93
N ASP A 196 9.01 -0.28 9.38
CA ASP A 196 10.21 -0.96 9.86
C ASP A 196 10.56 -0.54 11.30
N ILE A 197 10.46 0.76 11.61
CA ILE A 197 10.67 1.30 12.95
C ILE A 197 9.61 0.76 13.92
N ALA A 198 8.34 0.82 13.51
CA ALA A 198 7.23 0.36 14.35
C ALA A 198 7.34 -1.16 14.63
N TRP A 199 7.71 -1.96 13.64
CA TRP A 199 7.95 -3.39 13.80
C TRP A 199 9.14 -3.67 14.72
N THR A 200 10.26 -3.00 14.50
CA THR A 200 11.50 -3.20 15.27
C THR A 200 11.31 -2.88 16.74
N LEU A 201 10.60 -1.80 17.04
CA LEU A 201 10.41 -1.31 18.42
C LEU A 201 9.18 -1.89 19.12
N ASN A 202 8.37 -2.71 18.46
CA ASN A 202 7.05 -3.13 18.95
C ASN A 202 6.22 -1.93 19.45
N LEU A 203 6.16 -0.90 18.63
CA LEU A 203 5.38 0.30 18.88
C LEU A 203 4.41 0.55 17.71
N ARG A 204 3.29 1.18 18.00
CA ARG A 204 2.32 1.62 16.98
C ARG A 204 1.93 3.07 17.25
N GLY A 205 1.40 3.74 16.23
CA GLY A 205 0.90 5.10 16.31
C GLY A 205 -0.23 5.32 15.32
N SER A 206 -0.62 6.57 15.12
CA SER A 206 -1.72 6.94 14.21
C SER A 206 -1.42 8.24 13.45
N ASP A 207 -0.16 8.46 13.10
CA ASP A 207 0.26 9.67 12.38
C ASP A 207 -0.11 9.67 10.91
N VAL A 208 -0.28 8.47 10.34
CA VAL A 208 -0.67 8.27 8.94
C VAL A 208 -2.04 7.58 8.91
N HIS A 209 -2.94 8.09 8.12
CA HIS A 209 -4.28 7.52 7.96
C HIS A 209 -4.19 6.04 7.57
N CYS A 210 -4.97 5.19 8.21
CA CYS A 210 -5.04 3.73 8.06
C CYS A 210 -3.77 2.94 8.41
N ASN A 211 -2.62 3.58 8.56
CA ASN A 211 -1.35 2.92 8.87
C ASN A 211 -0.98 3.14 10.35
N PRO A 212 -0.82 2.08 11.15
CA PRO A 212 -0.53 2.21 12.58
C PRO A 212 0.94 2.51 12.85
N VAL A 213 1.44 3.59 12.27
CA VAL A 213 2.84 4.05 12.32
C VAL A 213 2.95 5.44 12.91
N PHE A 214 4.16 5.85 13.24
CA PHE A 214 4.47 7.16 13.83
C PHE A 214 5.73 7.76 13.22
N VAL A 215 5.70 9.06 12.98
CA VAL A 215 6.80 9.82 12.37
C VAL A 215 8.01 9.80 13.29
N SER A 216 9.10 9.17 12.84
CA SER A 216 10.35 9.00 13.59
C SER A 216 11.47 8.49 12.69
N TYR A 217 12.72 8.54 13.21
CA TYR A 217 13.88 7.84 12.67
C TYR A 217 14.49 6.96 13.74
N LEU A 218 15.12 5.85 13.34
CA LEU A 218 15.83 4.96 14.27
C LEU A 218 17.28 4.77 13.80
N LEU A 219 18.22 5.23 14.61
CA LEU A 219 19.65 5.01 14.37
C LEU A 219 20.14 3.87 15.28
N ILE A 220 20.53 2.77 14.65
CA ILE A 220 21.13 1.61 15.31
C ILE A 220 22.63 1.64 15.04
N SER A 221 23.42 1.62 16.08
CA SER A 221 24.86 1.42 16.03
C SER A 221 25.25 0.08 16.65
N SER A 222 26.53 -0.27 16.61
CA SER A 222 27.03 -1.49 17.27
C SER A 222 26.69 -1.55 18.76
N LYS A 223 26.59 -0.40 19.43
CA LYS A 223 26.41 -0.31 20.90
C LYS A 223 25.14 0.42 21.33
N THR A 224 24.61 1.32 20.52
CA THR A 224 23.51 2.19 20.92
C THR A 224 22.35 2.10 19.93
N VAL A 225 21.15 2.40 20.43
CA VAL A 225 19.95 2.60 19.64
C VAL A 225 19.36 3.94 20.03
N THR A 226 19.08 4.80 19.04
CA THR A 226 18.51 6.12 19.28
C THR A 226 17.28 6.33 18.41
N LEU A 227 16.14 6.54 19.06
CA LEU A 227 14.87 6.92 18.44
C LEU A 227 14.78 8.44 18.37
N TYR A 228 14.67 8.99 17.17
CA TYR A 228 14.42 10.42 16.92
C TYR A 228 12.93 10.61 16.68
N ILE A 229 12.25 11.22 17.64
CA ILE A 229 10.79 11.39 17.65
C ILE A 229 10.42 12.68 18.40
N ASN A 230 9.29 13.29 18.03
CA ASN A 230 8.74 14.35 18.88
C ASN A 230 8.32 13.76 20.23
N LYS A 231 9.01 14.14 21.31
CA LYS A 231 8.85 13.57 22.65
C LYS A 231 7.44 13.73 23.23
N VAL A 232 6.65 14.69 22.74
CA VAL A 232 5.24 14.87 23.14
C VAL A 232 4.39 13.64 22.83
N LYS A 233 4.78 12.84 21.85
CA LYS A 233 4.08 11.61 21.43
C LYS A 233 4.27 10.42 22.38
N LEU A 234 5.17 10.52 23.34
CA LEU A 234 5.58 9.41 24.19
C LEU A 234 4.91 9.48 25.58
N PRO A 235 3.85 8.69 25.83
CA PRO A 235 3.29 8.50 27.16
C PRO A 235 4.31 7.91 28.13
N ALA A 236 4.03 8.00 29.42
CA ALA A 236 4.96 7.59 30.47
C ALA A 236 5.32 6.09 30.43
N ASP A 237 4.38 5.23 30.08
CA ASP A 237 4.56 3.79 29.91
C ASP A 237 5.47 3.47 28.70
N VAL A 238 5.29 4.17 27.57
CA VAL A 238 6.16 4.03 26.40
C VAL A 238 7.58 4.50 26.70
N LEU A 239 7.74 5.61 27.44
CA LEU A 239 9.07 6.07 27.90
C LEU A 239 9.74 5.05 28.82
N ALA A 240 8.99 4.44 29.74
CA ALA A 240 9.48 3.39 30.61
C ALA A 240 9.89 2.13 29.84
N TYR A 241 9.09 1.74 28.84
CA TYR A 241 9.36 0.64 27.92
C TYR A 241 10.66 0.87 27.13
N LEU A 242 10.80 2.02 26.46
CA LEU A 242 12.00 2.37 25.68
C LEU A 242 13.27 2.36 26.56
N LYS A 243 13.17 2.88 27.79
CA LYS A 243 14.26 2.83 28.75
C LYS A 243 14.62 1.40 29.16
N ALA A 244 13.63 0.52 29.35
CA ALA A 244 13.86 -0.88 29.69
C ALA A 244 14.54 -1.66 28.55
N GLU A 245 14.24 -1.27 27.29
CA GLU A 245 14.87 -1.82 26.09
C GLU A 245 16.22 -1.18 25.72
N ASP A 246 16.75 -0.27 26.57
CA ASP A 246 18.01 0.49 26.37
C ASP A 246 17.99 1.36 25.09
N ILE A 247 16.84 1.94 24.76
CA ILE A 247 16.65 2.82 23.61
C ILE A 247 16.68 4.27 24.07
N LYS A 248 17.61 5.05 23.53
CA LYS A 248 17.70 6.49 23.75
C LYS A 248 16.64 7.23 22.94
N VAL A 249 16.14 8.33 23.49
CA VAL A 249 15.14 9.18 22.82
C VAL A 249 15.70 10.57 22.65
N GLU A 250 15.71 11.04 21.40
CA GLU A 250 16.06 12.40 21.02
C GLU A 250 14.92 13.05 20.22
N ASP A 251 14.91 14.37 20.12
CA ASP A 251 13.91 15.06 19.32
C ASP A 251 14.09 14.76 17.84
N TYR A 252 12.98 14.66 17.11
CA TYR A 252 12.93 14.29 15.69
C TYR A 252 13.93 15.07 14.83
N GLU A 253 14.01 16.39 15.02
CA GLU A 253 14.90 17.27 14.28
C GLU A 253 16.40 17.03 14.55
N GLN A 254 16.73 16.26 15.57
CA GLN A 254 18.12 15.96 15.94
C GLN A 254 18.75 14.82 15.12
N VAL A 255 18.00 14.19 14.21
CA VAL A 255 18.53 13.10 13.37
C VAL A 255 19.74 13.55 12.53
N GLU A 256 19.74 14.76 11.96
CA GLU A 256 20.89 15.30 11.24
C GLU A 256 22.14 15.41 12.12
N ASN A 257 21.96 15.89 13.36
CA ASN A 257 23.06 15.97 14.34
C ASN A 257 23.52 14.57 14.78
N GLY A 258 22.59 13.63 14.94
CA GLY A 258 22.91 12.24 15.22
C GLY A 258 23.81 11.63 14.15
N LEU A 259 23.49 11.86 12.87
CA LEU A 259 24.32 11.38 11.77
C LEU A 259 25.69 12.07 11.70
N ARG A 260 25.78 13.40 11.94
CA ARG A 260 27.07 14.10 12.05
C ARG A 260 27.95 13.54 13.16
N ASN A 261 27.33 13.16 14.28
CA ASN A 261 28.02 12.60 15.45
C ASN A 261 28.13 11.08 15.46
N TYR A 262 27.75 10.40 14.39
CA TYR A 262 27.96 8.96 14.24
C TYR A 262 29.45 8.67 14.05
N PHE A 263 30.04 7.86 14.93
CA PHE A 263 31.50 7.69 14.99
C PHE A 263 32.01 6.35 14.46
N GLU A 264 31.12 5.44 14.08
CA GLU A 264 31.53 4.14 13.53
C GLU A 264 31.93 4.28 12.06
N TYR A 265 32.66 3.28 11.54
CA TYR A 265 33.30 3.38 10.23
C TYR A 265 32.29 3.25 9.09
N ASN A 266 31.38 2.28 9.17
CA ASN A 266 30.39 2.00 8.14
C ASN A 266 28.96 2.24 8.63
N ILE A 267 28.09 2.75 7.74
CA ILE A 267 26.65 2.87 8.00
C ILE A 267 25.87 2.35 6.78
N LEU A 268 24.93 1.44 7.00
CA LEU A 268 23.98 1.00 5.99
C LEU A 268 22.88 2.05 5.83
N LEU A 269 22.67 2.49 4.62
CA LEU A 269 21.57 3.35 4.21
C LEU A 269 20.89 2.69 3.01
N ASP A 270 19.62 2.30 3.18
CA ASP A 270 18.80 1.79 2.07
C ASP A 270 18.50 2.94 1.10
N PRO A 271 19.00 2.91 -0.14
CA PRO A 271 18.89 4.06 -1.04
C PRO A 271 17.48 4.30 -1.58
N ASP A 272 16.55 3.36 -1.40
CA ASP A 272 15.14 3.51 -1.75
C ASP A 272 14.31 4.10 -0.59
N GLU A 273 14.77 3.97 0.65
CA GLU A 273 14.05 4.42 1.85
C GLU A 273 14.63 5.69 2.49
N ILE A 274 15.95 5.86 2.43
CA ILE A 274 16.59 7.04 2.98
C ILE A 274 16.37 8.23 2.05
N ASN A 275 15.95 9.36 2.61
CA ASN A 275 15.84 10.58 1.86
C ASN A 275 17.23 11.16 1.50
N TYR A 276 17.27 11.85 0.36
CA TYR A 276 18.54 12.35 -0.20
C TYR A 276 19.25 13.36 0.70
N ARG A 277 18.50 14.13 1.50
CA ARG A 277 19.08 15.10 2.45
C ARG A 277 19.92 14.41 3.51
N LEU A 278 19.43 13.35 4.14
CA LEU A 278 20.16 12.61 5.18
C LEU A 278 21.36 11.86 4.60
N TYR A 279 21.22 11.31 3.40
CA TYR A 279 22.34 10.72 2.66
C TYR A 279 23.47 11.73 2.41
N GLU A 280 23.15 12.97 1.97
CA GLU A 280 24.15 14.02 1.74
C GLU A 280 24.91 14.40 3.02
N ILE A 281 24.25 14.38 4.18
CA ILE A 281 24.89 14.66 5.47
C ILE A 281 26.01 13.65 5.73
N VAL A 282 25.72 12.36 5.54
CA VAL A 282 26.74 11.30 5.73
C VAL A 282 27.83 11.38 4.67
N ARG A 283 27.45 11.51 3.40
CA ARG A 283 28.39 11.58 2.26
C ARG A 283 29.38 12.76 2.36
N ASN A 284 28.92 13.88 2.89
CA ASN A 284 29.74 15.10 3.02
C ASN A 284 30.46 15.20 4.38
N LYS A 285 30.23 14.24 5.27
CA LYS A 285 30.92 14.16 6.57
C LYS A 285 32.44 13.96 6.34
N GLY A 286 33.24 14.69 7.08
CA GLY A 286 34.71 14.65 6.93
C GLY A 286 35.29 15.56 5.84
N ARG A 287 34.48 16.11 4.94
CA ARG A 287 34.95 17.07 3.92
C ARG A 287 34.97 18.52 4.41
N GLN A 288 34.11 18.87 5.36
CA GLN A 288 33.94 20.23 5.88
C GLN A 288 34.20 20.38 7.36
N ASP A 289 34.17 19.28 8.12
CA ASP A 289 34.33 19.26 9.58
C ASP A 289 35.41 18.26 10.00
N ASN A 290 36.03 18.46 11.16
CA ASN A 290 37.03 17.54 11.74
C ASN A 290 36.40 16.21 12.26
N TYR A 291 35.33 15.75 11.64
CA TYR A 291 34.69 14.49 11.96
C TYR A 291 35.33 13.34 11.17
N PRO A 292 35.45 12.15 11.76
CA PRO A 292 35.91 10.97 11.02
C PRO A 292 34.96 10.67 9.85
N GLN A 293 35.53 10.29 8.72
CA GLN A 293 34.77 9.87 7.57
C GLN A 293 34.00 8.60 7.89
N THR A 294 32.75 8.53 7.44
CA THR A 294 31.90 7.33 7.52
C THR A 294 31.62 6.85 6.10
N GLU A 295 31.89 5.58 5.84
CA GLU A 295 31.58 4.96 4.54
C GLU A 295 30.11 4.52 4.52
N ILE A 296 29.44 4.79 3.41
CA ILE A 296 28.05 4.40 3.20
C ILE A 296 27.99 3.03 2.52
N VAL A 297 27.32 2.09 3.14
CA VAL A 297 26.92 0.82 2.55
C VAL A 297 25.52 1.00 1.97
N GLU A 298 25.41 1.10 0.65
CA GLU A 298 24.12 1.24 -0.06
C GLU A 298 23.54 -0.14 -0.31
N GLU A 299 22.73 -0.64 0.60
CA GLU A 299 22.09 -1.95 0.53
C GLU A 299 20.65 -1.87 1.04
N GLU A 300 19.80 -2.82 0.62
CA GLU A 300 18.44 -2.96 1.12
C GLU A 300 18.41 -3.18 2.64
N SER A 301 17.47 -2.52 3.34
CA SER A 301 17.25 -2.73 4.76
C SER A 301 16.98 -4.22 5.07
N PRO A 302 17.77 -4.85 5.97
CA PRO A 302 17.51 -6.24 6.35
C PRO A 302 16.16 -6.42 7.06
N VAL A 303 15.60 -5.36 7.62
CA VAL A 303 14.31 -5.37 8.33
C VAL A 303 13.16 -5.69 7.38
N LYS A 304 13.21 -5.23 6.13
CA LYS A 304 12.21 -5.57 5.11
C LYS A 304 11.95 -7.07 5.04
N ARG A 305 13.02 -7.87 4.97
CA ARG A 305 12.92 -9.33 4.88
C ARG A 305 12.54 -9.97 6.21
N MET A 306 13.05 -9.44 7.32
CA MET A 306 12.74 -9.97 8.66
C MET A 306 11.26 -9.84 8.98
N LYS A 307 10.64 -8.70 8.70
CA LYS A 307 9.24 -8.44 9.02
C LYS A 307 8.26 -9.17 8.07
N THR A 308 8.66 -9.48 6.83
CA THR A 308 7.79 -10.17 5.88
C THR A 308 7.59 -11.63 6.20
N VAL A 309 8.55 -12.29 6.84
CA VAL A 309 8.43 -13.69 7.28
C VAL A 309 7.82 -13.70 8.67
N LYS A 310 6.52 -13.94 8.74
CA LYS A 310 5.74 -13.90 9.97
C LYS A 310 6.13 -15.04 10.90
N ASN A 311 6.31 -14.74 12.18
CA ASN A 311 6.50 -15.75 13.21
C ASN A 311 5.16 -16.43 13.57
N GLU A 312 5.21 -17.47 14.39
CA GLU A 312 4.01 -18.27 14.74
C GLU A 312 2.91 -17.44 15.42
N ARG A 313 3.27 -16.39 16.19
CA ARG A 313 2.31 -15.51 16.86
C ARG A 313 1.64 -14.57 15.87
N GLU A 314 2.40 -14.01 14.97
CA GLU A 314 1.88 -13.17 13.88
C GLU A 314 0.96 -13.97 12.95
N ILE A 315 1.33 -15.21 12.58
CA ILE A 315 0.48 -16.10 11.78
C ILE A 315 -0.83 -16.43 12.50
N ALA A 316 -0.76 -16.77 13.80
CA ALA A 316 -1.96 -16.99 14.59
C ALA A 316 -2.85 -15.74 14.68
N GLY A 317 -2.22 -14.58 14.80
CA GLY A 317 -2.89 -13.28 14.75
C GLY A 317 -3.62 -13.04 13.44
N PHE A 318 -2.96 -13.27 12.29
CA PHE A 318 -3.60 -13.17 10.97
C PHE A 318 -4.83 -14.07 10.86
N ARG A 319 -4.73 -15.33 11.25
CA ARG A 319 -5.88 -16.25 11.23
C ARG A 319 -7.04 -15.75 12.10
N SER A 320 -6.73 -15.19 13.27
CA SER A 320 -7.72 -14.59 14.16
C SER A 320 -8.35 -13.33 13.56
N ALA A 321 -7.55 -12.45 12.95
CA ALA A 321 -8.04 -11.26 12.28
C ALA A 321 -8.95 -11.61 11.10
N MET A 322 -8.56 -12.58 10.26
CA MET A 322 -9.35 -13.03 9.11
C MET A 322 -10.67 -13.70 9.52
N LEU A 323 -10.70 -14.41 10.66
CA LEU A 323 -11.96 -14.94 11.23
C LEU A 323 -12.92 -13.80 11.59
N LYS A 324 -12.44 -12.77 12.31
CA LYS A 324 -13.23 -11.61 12.69
C LYS A 324 -13.75 -10.83 11.48
N ASP A 325 -12.84 -10.61 10.52
CA ASP A 325 -13.19 -9.91 9.28
C ASP A 325 -14.21 -10.70 8.44
N GLY A 326 -14.03 -12.03 8.36
CA GLY A 326 -14.99 -12.92 7.70
C GLY A 326 -16.39 -12.87 8.31
N ILE A 327 -16.49 -12.82 9.66
CA ILE A 327 -17.78 -12.63 10.34
C ILE A 327 -18.41 -11.29 9.93
N ALA A 328 -17.65 -10.20 9.93
CA ALA A 328 -18.15 -8.89 9.54
C ALA A 328 -18.58 -8.87 8.07
N MET A 329 -17.80 -9.48 7.18
CA MET A 329 -18.12 -9.59 5.75
C MET A 329 -19.40 -10.40 5.49
N VAL A 330 -19.59 -11.53 6.17
CA VAL A 330 -20.83 -12.33 6.02
C VAL A 330 -22.05 -11.56 6.51
N LYS A 331 -21.98 -10.90 7.66
CA LYS A 331 -23.05 -10.02 8.16
C LYS A 331 -23.37 -8.90 7.17
N PHE A 332 -22.36 -8.31 6.57
CA PHE A 332 -22.51 -7.28 5.56
C PHE A 332 -23.20 -7.82 4.29
N LEU A 333 -22.74 -8.97 3.76
CA LEU A 333 -23.32 -9.58 2.56
C LEU A 333 -24.78 -10.01 2.79
N TYR A 334 -25.09 -10.58 3.95
CA TYR A 334 -26.46 -10.91 4.37
C TYR A 334 -27.35 -9.66 4.42
N TRP A 335 -26.86 -8.57 5.02
CA TRP A 335 -27.57 -7.30 5.07
C TRP A 335 -27.80 -6.71 3.67
N LEU A 336 -26.81 -6.73 2.79
CA LEU A 336 -26.91 -6.24 1.42
C LEU A 336 -27.91 -7.08 0.59
N ASP A 337 -27.91 -8.38 0.79
CA ASP A 337 -28.84 -9.29 0.12
C ASP A 337 -30.29 -9.10 0.60
N SER A 338 -30.48 -8.86 1.89
CA SER A 338 -31.79 -8.50 2.47
C SER A 338 -32.33 -7.21 1.86
N TRP A 339 -31.49 -6.20 1.65
CA TRP A 339 -31.87 -4.96 0.97
C TRP A 339 -32.36 -5.21 -0.48
N LYS A 340 -31.66 -6.07 -1.24
CA LYS A 340 -32.09 -6.44 -2.61
C LYS A 340 -33.50 -7.03 -2.63
N VAL A 341 -33.77 -7.91 -1.69
CA VAL A 341 -35.07 -8.58 -1.57
C VAL A 341 -36.19 -7.60 -1.13
N GLU A 342 -35.94 -6.75 -0.14
CA GLU A 342 -36.89 -5.77 0.37
C GLU A 342 -37.27 -4.73 -0.69
N ARG A 343 -36.26 -4.21 -1.43
CA ARG A 343 -36.51 -3.23 -2.49
C ARG A 343 -37.34 -3.80 -3.63
N GLY A 344 -37.25 -5.11 -3.90
CA GLY A 344 -38.12 -5.79 -4.86
C GLY A 344 -39.54 -5.97 -4.38
N ARG A 345 -39.82 -5.87 -3.06
CA ARG A 345 -41.13 -6.08 -2.46
C ARG A 345 -41.81 -4.81 -1.95
N LEU A 346 -41.04 -3.80 -1.56
CA LEU A 346 -41.52 -2.58 -0.94
C LEU A 346 -41.11 -1.36 -1.79
N ASN A 347 -42.11 -0.57 -2.19
CA ASN A 347 -41.91 0.76 -2.79
C ASN A 347 -41.25 1.77 -1.82
N GLU A 348 -40.41 1.37 -0.88
CA GLU A 348 -39.87 2.23 0.16
C GLU A 348 -38.44 2.70 -0.15
N ASN A 349 -38.29 4.01 0.00
CA ASN A 349 -37.13 4.87 -0.28
C ASN A 349 -35.87 4.64 0.61
N LYS A 350 -35.45 3.42 0.92
CA LYS A 350 -34.11 3.20 1.48
C LYS A 350 -33.11 3.01 0.34
N GLN A 351 -32.64 4.11 -0.20
CA GLN A 351 -31.62 4.12 -1.21
C GLN A 351 -30.25 3.96 -0.54
N LEU A 352 -29.55 2.86 -0.85
CA LEU A 352 -28.14 2.71 -0.47
C LEU A 352 -27.29 3.45 -1.50
N THR A 353 -26.16 3.97 -1.04
CA THR A 353 -25.12 4.61 -1.86
C THR A 353 -23.79 3.95 -1.61
N GLU A 354 -22.79 4.25 -2.42
CA GLU A 354 -21.43 3.73 -2.26
C GLU A 354 -20.84 4.07 -0.88
N ILE A 355 -21.03 5.32 -0.40
CA ILE A 355 -20.61 5.73 0.95
C ILE A 355 -21.38 4.93 2.02
N SER A 356 -22.69 4.79 1.87
CA SER A 356 -23.50 4.11 2.89
C SER A 356 -23.17 2.62 3.06
N VAL A 357 -22.70 1.94 2.01
CA VAL A 357 -22.24 0.54 2.12
C VAL A 357 -20.86 0.46 2.74
N SER A 358 -19.98 1.42 2.45
CA SER A 358 -18.67 1.55 3.12
C SER A 358 -18.84 1.75 4.63
N ASP A 359 -19.67 2.72 5.03
CA ASP A 359 -19.98 3.01 6.45
C ASP A 359 -20.57 1.80 7.17
N LYS A 360 -21.47 1.06 6.48
CA LYS A 360 -22.09 -0.14 7.06
C LYS A 360 -21.07 -1.24 7.30
N LEU A 361 -20.14 -1.46 6.38
CA LEU A 361 -19.10 -2.48 6.53
C LEU A 361 -18.14 -2.12 7.66
N GLU A 362 -17.70 -0.86 7.73
CA GLU A 362 -16.86 -0.39 8.83
C GLU A 362 -17.54 -0.56 10.20
N ALA A 363 -18.82 -0.21 10.30
CA ALA A 363 -19.61 -0.41 11.53
C ALA A 363 -19.64 -1.89 11.96
N LEU A 364 -19.81 -2.83 11.03
CA LEU A 364 -19.81 -4.27 11.33
C LEU A 364 -18.42 -4.80 11.72
N ARG A 365 -17.36 -4.26 11.14
CA ARG A 365 -15.98 -4.53 11.55
C ARG A 365 -15.69 -4.00 12.94
N ALA A 366 -16.22 -2.80 13.27
CA ALA A 366 -16.08 -2.19 14.60
C ALA A 366 -16.79 -2.98 15.72
N GLU A 367 -17.76 -3.85 15.41
CA GLU A 367 -18.35 -4.78 16.36
C GLU A 367 -17.39 -5.91 16.77
N GLN A 368 -16.35 -6.17 15.97
CA GLN A 368 -15.40 -7.24 16.24
C GLN A 368 -14.36 -6.84 17.29
N SER A 369 -13.94 -7.81 18.10
CA SER A 369 -12.90 -7.58 19.09
C SER A 369 -11.59 -7.16 18.44
N LEU A 370 -10.80 -6.34 19.14
CA LEU A 370 -9.48 -5.86 18.72
C LEU A 370 -9.49 -4.94 17.48
N PHE A 371 -10.63 -4.51 16.99
CA PHE A 371 -10.73 -3.55 15.88
C PHE A 371 -10.05 -2.21 16.26
N ARG A 372 -9.29 -1.66 15.32
CA ARG A 372 -8.52 -0.41 15.46
C ARG A 372 -8.82 0.63 14.38
N GLY A 373 -9.52 0.26 13.33
CA GLY A 373 -9.86 1.11 12.19
C GLY A 373 -9.81 0.33 10.89
N ILE A 374 -9.97 1.03 9.77
CA ILE A 374 -9.79 0.47 8.43
C ILE A 374 -8.30 0.40 8.07
N SER A 375 -7.92 -0.55 7.20
CA SER A 375 -6.54 -0.68 6.71
C SER A 375 -6.23 0.21 5.51
N PHE A 376 -7.27 0.65 4.80
CA PHE A 376 -7.27 1.65 3.73
C PHE A 376 -8.71 2.13 3.49
N ASP A 377 -8.88 3.25 2.78
CA ASP A 377 -10.21 3.79 2.45
C ASP A 377 -10.96 2.82 1.55
N THR A 378 -12.17 2.44 1.97
CA THR A 378 -12.96 1.42 1.29
C THR A 378 -13.29 1.84 -0.14
N ILE A 379 -13.00 0.99 -1.10
CA ILE A 379 -13.37 1.13 -2.49
C ILE A 379 -14.73 0.45 -2.69
N ALA A 380 -15.79 1.23 -2.82
CA ALA A 380 -17.12 0.73 -3.11
C ALA A 380 -17.56 1.31 -4.46
N GLY A 381 -17.16 0.66 -5.56
CA GLY A 381 -17.42 1.14 -6.91
C GLY A 381 -18.63 0.43 -7.55
N TYR A 382 -19.76 1.11 -7.68
CA TYR A 382 -20.94 0.59 -8.37
C TYR A 382 -20.90 0.93 -9.86
N GLY A 383 -21.21 -0.05 -10.72
CA GLY A 383 -21.26 0.15 -12.16
C GLY A 383 -19.94 0.72 -12.72
N ALA A 384 -19.99 1.87 -13.36
CA ALA A 384 -18.83 2.51 -13.99
C ALA A 384 -17.73 2.90 -13.00
N HIS A 385 -18.07 3.22 -11.75
CA HIS A 385 -17.08 3.52 -10.71
C HIS A 385 -16.21 2.31 -10.36
N GLY A 386 -16.74 1.08 -10.49
CA GLY A 386 -15.95 -0.14 -10.34
C GLY A 386 -14.81 -0.29 -11.36
N ALA A 387 -14.82 0.49 -12.46
CA ALA A 387 -13.71 0.52 -13.42
C ALA A 387 -12.56 1.46 -13.00
N ILE A 388 -12.74 2.25 -11.94
CA ILE A 388 -11.71 3.10 -11.36
C ILE A 388 -11.01 2.29 -10.26
N VAL A 389 -9.82 1.80 -10.52
CA VAL A 389 -9.14 0.75 -9.73
C VAL A 389 -9.04 1.11 -8.25
N HIS A 390 -8.65 2.35 -7.94
CA HIS A 390 -8.61 2.93 -6.59
C HIS A 390 -9.66 4.04 -6.47
N TYR A 391 -10.93 3.67 -6.62
CA TYR A 391 -12.05 4.60 -6.47
C TYR A 391 -12.30 4.89 -4.99
N GLU A 392 -12.41 6.15 -4.66
CA GLU A 392 -12.86 6.61 -3.35
C GLU A 392 -14.13 7.47 -3.55
N ALA A 393 -15.23 7.03 -2.97
CA ALA A 393 -16.49 7.77 -3.02
C ALA A 393 -16.40 9.02 -2.14
N THR A 394 -16.66 10.18 -2.72
CA THR A 394 -16.80 11.44 -2.00
C THR A 394 -18.26 11.91 -2.03
N PRO A 395 -18.69 12.86 -1.18
CA PRO A 395 -20.04 13.39 -1.24
C PRO A 395 -20.46 13.89 -2.64
N GLU A 396 -19.49 14.32 -3.46
CA GLU A 396 -19.71 14.83 -4.81
C GLU A 396 -19.83 13.71 -5.85
N THR A 397 -19.20 12.56 -5.61
CA THR A 397 -19.14 11.43 -6.56
C THR A 397 -20.07 10.28 -6.15
N ASP A 398 -20.56 10.26 -4.91
CA ASP A 398 -21.41 9.21 -4.36
C ASP A 398 -22.68 9.00 -5.19
N ILE A 399 -22.90 7.76 -5.61
CA ILE A 399 -24.09 7.39 -6.39
C ILE A 399 -24.94 6.34 -5.68
N PRO A 400 -26.26 6.34 -5.96
CA PRO A 400 -27.16 5.33 -5.43
C PRO A 400 -26.92 3.98 -6.12
N LEU A 401 -26.99 2.91 -5.31
CA LEU A 401 -27.01 1.54 -5.80
C LEU A 401 -28.37 1.18 -6.38
N GLU A 402 -28.39 0.49 -7.51
CA GLU A 402 -29.59 -0.09 -8.09
C GLU A 402 -29.56 -1.63 -8.01
N PRO A 403 -30.71 -2.34 -7.95
CA PRO A 403 -30.75 -3.80 -7.90
C PRO A 403 -30.45 -4.41 -9.28
N SER A 404 -29.30 -4.08 -9.83
CA SER A 404 -28.77 -4.56 -11.13
C SER A 404 -27.26 -4.31 -11.20
N GLY A 405 -26.57 -5.03 -12.06
CA GLY A 405 -25.15 -4.82 -12.29
C GLY A 405 -24.25 -5.31 -11.15
N LEU A 406 -23.02 -4.79 -11.12
CA LEU A 406 -21.97 -5.21 -10.19
C LEU A 406 -21.56 -4.07 -9.25
N LEU A 407 -21.33 -4.42 -7.99
CA LEU A 407 -20.64 -3.62 -6.99
C LEU A 407 -19.26 -4.25 -6.75
N LEU A 408 -18.20 -3.54 -7.06
CA LEU A 408 -16.84 -3.90 -6.66
C LEU A 408 -16.60 -3.30 -5.27
N LEU A 409 -16.34 -4.15 -4.29
CA LEU A 409 -16.11 -3.77 -2.90
C LEU A 409 -14.75 -4.29 -2.46
N ASP A 410 -13.80 -3.38 -2.31
CA ASP A 410 -12.44 -3.62 -1.82
C ASP A 410 -12.23 -2.89 -0.51
N SER A 411 -11.80 -3.61 0.52
CA SER A 411 -11.80 -3.09 1.88
C SER A 411 -10.94 -3.93 2.82
N GLY A 412 -10.54 -3.33 3.90
CA GLY A 412 -9.79 -4.05 4.93
C GLY A 412 -9.88 -3.39 6.30
N ALA A 413 -9.40 -4.07 7.31
CA ALA A 413 -9.38 -3.60 8.68
C ALA A 413 -8.01 -3.76 9.34
N GLN A 414 -7.72 -2.87 10.25
CA GLN A 414 -6.66 -3.01 11.25
C GLN A 414 -7.27 -3.63 12.50
N TYR A 415 -6.89 -4.86 12.81
CA TYR A 415 -7.08 -5.49 14.12
C TYR A 415 -5.75 -5.49 14.86
N LEU A 416 -5.77 -5.42 16.18
CA LEU A 416 -4.53 -5.44 16.96
C LEU A 416 -3.67 -6.70 16.70
N ASP A 417 -4.28 -7.79 16.28
CA ASP A 417 -3.63 -9.07 15.97
C ASP A 417 -3.37 -9.31 14.48
N GLY A 418 -3.78 -8.38 13.58
CA GLY A 418 -3.48 -8.49 12.15
C GLY A 418 -4.17 -7.43 11.30
N THR A 419 -3.73 -7.34 10.05
CA THR A 419 -4.30 -6.46 9.03
C THR A 419 -5.04 -7.31 8.01
N THR A 420 -6.21 -6.88 7.55
CA THR A 420 -6.97 -7.58 6.51
C THR A 420 -7.07 -6.74 5.24
N ASP A 421 -7.20 -7.45 4.13
CA ASP A 421 -7.37 -6.93 2.79
C ASP A 421 -8.21 -7.93 1.98
N ILE A 422 -9.30 -7.47 1.38
CA ILE A 422 -10.24 -8.32 0.65
C ILE A 422 -11.00 -7.54 -0.41
N THR A 423 -11.10 -8.10 -1.61
CA THR A 423 -12.06 -7.63 -2.61
C THR A 423 -13.11 -8.69 -2.92
N ARG A 424 -14.36 -8.27 -2.97
CA ARG A 424 -15.46 -9.03 -3.57
C ARG A 424 -16.19 -8.18 -4.60
N THR A 425 -16.43 -8.76 -5.78
CA THR A 425 -17.34 -8.18 -6.77
C THR A 425 -18.70 -8.88 -6.62
N ILE A 426 -19.74 -8.11 -6.36
CA ILE A 426 -21.05 -8.59 -5.90
C ILE A 426 -22.10 -8.25 -6.96
N ALA A 427 -22.90 -9.25 -7.37
CA ALA A 427 -24.07 -9.03 -8.22
C ALA A 427 -25.21 -8.41 -7.41
N LEU A 428 -25.65 -7.23 -7.80
CA LEU A 428 -26.80 -6.58 -7.18
C LEU A 428 -28.15 -6.97 -7.83
N GLY A 429 -28.13 -7.70 -8.93
CA GLY A 429 -29.31 -8.16 -9.67
C GLY A 429 -28.96 -8.68 -11.06
N PRO A 430 -29.78 -8.45 -12.09
CA PRO A 430 -29.50 -8.92 -13.44
C PRO A 430 -28.17 -8.42 -14.00
N LEU A 431 -27.44 -9.33 -14.66
CA LEU A 431 -26.12 -9.08 -15.25
C LEU A 431 -26.14 -9.30 -16.76
N THR A 432 -25.31 -8.57 -17.48
CA THR A 432 -25.04 -8.83 -18.88
C THR A 432 -24.09 -10.02 -19.04
N GLU A 433 -24.07 -10.64 -20.22
CA GLU A 433 -23.14 -11.72 -20.54
C GLU A 433 -21.66 -11.22 -20.51
N GLU A 434 -21.41 -9.95 -20.87
CA GLU A 434 -20.08 -9.32 -20.75
C GLU A 434 -19.62 -9.27 -19.28
N MET A 435 -20.50 -8.87 -18.35
CA MET A 435 -20.20 -8.85 -16.92
C MET A 435 -19.85 -10.23 -16.39
N LYS A 436 -20.67 -11.23 -16.72
CA LYS A 436 -20.44 -12.63 -16.30
C LYS A 436 -19.13 -13.19 -16.87
N LYS A 437 -18.89 -12.95 -18.16
CA LYS A 437 -17.64 -13.41 -18.81
C LYS A 437 -16.41 -12.80 -18.13
N VAL A 438 -16.40 -11.49 -17.94
CA VAL A 438 -15.27 -10.78 -17.30
C VAL A 438 -15.07 -11.26 -15.88
N TYR A 439 -16.12 -11.35 -15.07
CA TYR A 439 -16.05 -11.87 -13.71
C TYR A 439 -15.46 -13.29 -13.68
N THR A 440 -15.93 -14.17 -14.56
CA THR A 440 -15.44 -15.56 -14.61
C THR A 440 -13.98 -15.64 -15.01
N LEU A 441 -13.50 -14.78 -15.91
CA LEU A 441 -12.08 -14.71 -16.28
C LEU A 441 -11.21 -14.24 -15.11
N VAL A 442 -11.68 -13.27 -14.31
CA VAL A 442 -11.01 -12.82 -13.09
C VAL A 442 -10.94 -13.95 -12.07
N LEU A 443 -12.07 -14.64 -11.84
CA LEU A 443 -12.13 -15.79 -10.93
C LEU A 443 -11.16 -16.91 -11.35
N LYS A 444 -11.07 -17.22 -12.64
CA LYS A 444 -10.09 -18.19 -13.16
C LYS A 444 -8.66 -17.80 -12.81
N GLY A 445 -8.30 -16.53 -13.00
CA GLY A 445 -6.97 -16.01 -12.67
C GLY A 445 -6.67 -16.17 -11.18
N HIS A 446 -7.61 -15.79 -10.33
CA HIS A 446 -7.54 -15.93 -8.89
C HIS A 446 -7.33 -17.40 -8.48
N ILE A 447 -8.16 -18.33 -8.96
CA ILE A 447 -8.06 -19.76 -8.63
C ILE A 447 -6.71 -20.35 -9.08
N GLN A 448 -6.17 -19.93 -10.22
CA GLN A 448 -4.89 -20.46 -10.71
C GLN A 448 -3.70 -20.07 -9.82
N ILE A 449 -3.73 -18.91 -9.18
CA ILE A 449 -2.75 -18.54 -8.13
C ILE A 449 -2.95 -19.44 -6.90
N GLU A 450 -4.17 -19.56 -6.40
CA GLU A 450 -4.51 -20.37 -5.23
C GLU A 450 -4.11 -21.85 -5.38
N LEU A 451 -4.27 -22.41 -6.56
CA LEU A 451 -3.87 -23.80 -6.89
C LEU A 451 -2.36 -23.98 -7.08
N CYS A 452 -1.60 -22.91 -7.23
CA CYS A 452 -0.19 -22.98 -7.59
C CYS A 452 0.65 -23.66 -6.50
N LYS A 453 1.52 -24.55 -6.95
CA LYS A 453 2.60 -25.13 -6.16
C LYS A 453 3.91 -24.83 -6.85
N PHE A 454 4.88 -24.29 -6.11
CA PHE A 454 6.08 -23.73 -6.69
C PHE A 454 7.34 -24.08 -5.88
N PRO A 455 8.52 -24.15 -6.52
CA PRO A 455 9.76 -24.39 -5.81
C PRO A 455 10.13 -23.20 -4.91
N SER A 456 10.67 -23.47 -3.74
CA SER A 456 11.24 -22.44 -2.86
C SER A 456 12.27 -21.61 -3.62
N GLY A 457 12.19 -20.29 -3.49
CA GLY A 457 13.03 -19.33 -4.21
C GLY A 457 12.41 -18.78 -5.49
N ALA A 458 11.27 -19.28 -5.94
CA ALA A 458 10.50 -18.64 -7.00
C ALA A 458 10.06 -17.24 -6.56
N SER A 459 10.03 -16.28 -7.49
CA SER A 459 9.54 -14.93 -7.26
C SER A 459 8.08 -14.77 -7.68
N GLY A 460 7.39 -13.77 -7.15
CA GLY A 460 6.04 -13.44 -7.55
C GLY A 460 5.92 -13.07 -9.04
N THR A 461 6.97 -12.53 -9.65
CA THR A 461 7.01 -12.26 -11.11
C THR A 461 6.84 -13.53 -11.95
N GLN A 462 7.37 -14.67 -11.49
CA GLN A 462 7.23 -15.95 -12.20
C GLN A 462 5.81 -16.52 -12.08
N ILE A 463 5.10 -16.23 -11.00
CA ILE A 463 3.77 -16.77 -10.70
C ILE A 463 2.66 -15.88 -11.25
N ASP A 464 2.87 -14.57 -11.36
CA ASP A 464 1.90 -13.56 -11.81
C ASP A 464 1.18 -13.93 -13.13
N ILE A 465 1.87 -14.60 -14.05
CA ILE A 465 1.30 -15.03 -15.32
C ILE A 465 0.07 -15.94 -15.17
N LEU A 466 -0.01 -16.70 -14.09
CA LEU A 466 -1.13 -17.62 -13.84
C LEU A 466 -2.44 -16.86 -13.69
N ALA A 467 -2.42 -15.71 -13.02
CA ALA A 467 -3.58 -14.83 -12.89
C ALA A 467 -4.02 -14.21 -14.21
N ARG A 468 -3.08 -13.97 -15.13
CA ARG A 468 -3.34 -13.22 -16.38
C ARG A 468 -3.71 -14.09 -17.57
N LEU A 469 -3.30 -15.36 -17.55
CA LEU A 469 -3.33 -16.22 -18.74
C LEU A 469 -4.75 -16.35 -19.34
N ALA A 470 -5.78 -16.54 -18.51
CA ALA A 470 -7.16 -16.64 -18.98
C ALA A 470 -7.63 -15.35 -19.65
N MET A 471 -7.27 -14.20 -19.11
CA MET A 471 -7.63 -12.88 -19.61
C MET A 471 -6.89 -12.55 -20.92
N TRP A 472 -5.59 -12.85 -20.99
CA TRP A 472 -4.80 -12.59 -22.20
C TRP A 472 -5.27 -13.38 -23.41
N ARG A 473 -5.80 -14.59 -23.23
CA ARG A 473 -6.41 -15.37 -24.32
C ARG A 473 -7.61 -14.68 -24.94
N GLU A 474 -8.27 -13.80 -24.19
CA GLU A 474 -9.40 -12.98 -24.62
C GLU A 474 -8.99 -11.55 -25.01
N GLY A 475 -7.69 -11.23 -25.00
CA GLY A 475 -7.18 -9.89 -25.31
C GLY A 475 -7.43 -8.87 -24.20
N LEU A 476 -7.72 -9.31 -22.97
CA LEU A 476 -7.93 -8.47 -21.79
C LEU A 476 -6.69 -8.46 -20.91
N ASN A 477 -6.44 -7.33 -20.25
CA ASN A 477 -5.30 -7.15 -19.34
C ASN A 477 -5.61 -6.12 -18.26
N TYR A 478 -4.88 -6.19 -17.14
CA TYR A 478 -4.83 -5.16 -16.12
C TYR A 478 -3.38 -4.75 -15.86
N LEU A 479 -3.16 -3.51 -15.44
CA LEU A 479 -1.84 -2.88 -15.37
C LEU A 479 -1.31 -2.70 -13.93
N HIS A 480 -2.08 -3.06 -12.91
CA HIS A 480 -1.61 -3.08 -11.53
C HIS A 480 -0.94 -4.42 -11.18
N GLY A 481 -0.29 -4.51 -10.01
CA GLY A 481 0.21 -5.77 -9.48
C GLY A 481 -0.92 -6.74 -9.16
N THR A 482 -0.68 -8.03 -9.27
CA THR A 482 -1.67 -9.06 -8.89
C THR A 482 -1.71 -9.31 -7.38
N GLY A 483 -0.73 -8.78 -6.63
CA GLY A 483 -0.72 -8.93 -5.19
C GLY A 483 0.55 -8.38 -4.55
N HIS A 484 0.48 -8.18 -3.24
CA HIS A 484 1.52 -7.59 -2.39
C HIS A 484 1.52 -8.26 -1.01
N GLY A 485 2.61 -8.12 -0.25
CA GLY A 485 2.63 -8.54 1.16
C GLY A 485 1.71 -7.68 2.03
N VAL A 486 1.33 -8.20 3.19
CA VAL A 486 0.49 -7.52 4.17
C VAL A 486 1.20 -7.49 5.52
N GLY A 487 1.26 -6.33 6.15
CA GLY A 487 1.89 -6.14 7.46
C GLY A 487 1.04 -6.67 8.62
N THR A 488 1.67 -6.97 9.76
CA THR A 488 0.97 -7.40 10.99
C THR A 488 0.60 -6.21 11.86
N TYR A 489 -0.63 -5.74 11.76
CA TYR A 489 -1.07 -4.47 12.35
C TYR A 489 -0.07 -3.35 11.99
N LEU A 490 0.18 -3.26 10.69
CA LEU A 490 1.06 -2.30 10.02
C LEU A 490 0.47 -1.91 8.65
N ASN A 491 1.31 -1.47 7.71
CA ASN A 491 0.87 -1.10 6.38
C ASN A 491 0.18 -2.28 5.67
N VAL A 492 -0.94 -2.02 5.02
CA VAL A 492 -1.63 -3.03 4.20
C VAL A 492 -0.73 -3.47 3.05
N HIS A 493 -0.01 -2.55 2.43
CA HIS A 493 1.00 -2.84 1.41
C HIS A 493 2.37 -3.04 2.06
N GLU A 494 2.89 -4.25 2.03
CA GLU A 494 4.20 -4.62 2.55
C GLU A 494 5.06 -5.24 1.44
N GLY A 495 6.26 -4.71 1.23
CA GLY A 495 7.25 -5.30 0.32
C GLY A 495 8.31 -6.11 1.08
N PRO A 496 9.28 -6.73 0.36
CA PRO A 496 9.60 -6.55 -1.07
C PRO A 496 8.89 -7.50 -2.04
N HIS A 497 8.25 -8.56 -1.57
CA HIS A 497 7.63 -9.59 -2.42
C HIS A 497 6.27 -9.12 -2.97
N GLN A 498 6.00 -9.44 -4.24
CA GLN A 498 4.80 -9.02 -4.95
C GLN A 498 4.50 -10.01 -6.09
N PHE A 499 3.22 -10.20 -6.43
CA PHE A 499 2.84 -10.72 -7.74
C PHE A 499 2.72 -9.55 -8.72
N ARG A 500 3.55 -9.53 -9.76
CA ARG A 500 3.51 -8.47 -10.77
C ARG A 500 4.28 -8.84 -12.04
N MET A 501 3.95 -8.19 -13.15
CA MET A 501 4.63 -8.41 -14.44
C MET A 501 6.08 -7.89 -14.45
N GLU A 502 6.33 -6.77 -13.78
CA GLU A 502 7.67 -6.19 -13.74
C GLU A 502 8.62 -7.06 -12.94
N TRP A 503 9.87 -7.11 -13.39
CA TRP A 503 10.91 -7.88 -12.74
C TRP A 503 11.16 -7.39 -11.31
N LYS A 504 10.74 -8.19 -10.34
CA LYS A 504 11.05 -8.05 -8.90
C LYS A 504 11.47 -9.42 -8.35
N PRO A 505 12.77 -9.67 -8.22
CA PRO A 505 13.30 -11.00 -7.93
C PRO A 505 13.21 -11.41 -6.46
N ALA A 506 12.45 -10.70 -5.62
CA ALA A 506 12.26 -11.08 -4.23
C ALA A 506 11.68 -12.50 -4.12
N PRO A 507 12.39 -13.46 -3.48
CA PRO A 507 11.92 -14.83 -3.38
C PRO A 507 10.73 -14.93 -2.44
N LEU A 508 9.77 -15.77 -2.82
CA LEU A 508 8.66 -16.17 -1.96
C LEU A 508 9.12 -17.28 -1.03
N VAL A 509 8.90 -17.11 0.28
CA VAL A 509 9.27 -18.09 1.31
C VAL A 509 8.12 -18.37 2.26
N ALA A 510 8.16 -19.54 2.92
CA ALA A 510 7.14 -19.91 3.90
C ALA A 510 7.09 -18.89 5.05
N GLY A 511 5.89 -18.55 5.50
CA GLY A 511 5.62 -17.55 6.52
C GLY A 511 5.32 -16.15 5.98
N MET A 512 5.49 -15.89 4.68
CA MET A 512 5.05 -14.64 4.07
C MET A 512 3.55 -14.63 3.82
N THR A 513 2.91 -13.47 4.02
CA THR A 513 1.55 -13.18 3.57
C THR A 513 1.61 -12.45 2.24
N ILE A 514 0.67 -12.71 1.35
CA ILE A 514 0.57 -12.04 0.03
C ILE A 514 -0.88 -12.00 -0.42
N THR A 515 -1.33 -10.89 -1.03
CA THR A 515 -2.65 -10.83 -1.67
C THR A 515 -2.65 -11.48 -3.04
N ASP A 516 -3.83 -11.86 -3.51
CA ASP A 516 -4.10 -12.38 -4.85
C ASP A 516 -5.34 -11.69 -5.37
N GLU A 517 -5.16 -10.63 -6.16
CA GLU A 517 -6.19 -9.64 -6.52
C GLU A 517 -6.26 -9.32 -8.03
N PRO A 518 -6.34 -10.30 -8.92
CA PRO A 518 -6.53 -10.02 -10.33
C PRO A 518 -7.82 -9.24 -10.59
N GLY A 519 -7.82 -8.40 -11.63
CA GLY A 519 -9.00 -7.61 -11.97
C GLY A 519 -9.09 -7.26 -13.45
N ILE A 520 -10.27 -6.85 -13.91
CA ILE A 520 -10.51 -6.27 -15.24
C ILE A 520 -11.41 -5.06 -15.09
N TYR A 521 -11.05 -3.97 -15.75
CA TYR A 521 -11.68 -2.67 -15.62
C TYR A 521 -12.05 -2.11 -16.99
N LEU A 522 -13.35 -2.03 -17.27
CA LEU A 522 -13.89 -1.52 -18.53
C LEU A 522 -14.39 -0.09 -18.33
N ALA A 523 -13.56 0.88 -18.67
CA ALA A 523 -13.82 2.31 -18.46
C ALA A 523 -15.24 2.72 -18.93
N GLY A 524 -15.96 3.41 -18.06
CA GLY A 524 -17.35 3.83 -18.30
C GLY A 524 -18.40 2.71 -18.27
N LYS A 525 -18.02 1.47 -17.96
CA LYS A 525 -18.94 0.33 -17.88
C LYS A 525 -18.97 -0.29 -16.48
N PHE A 526 -17.94 -1.04 -16.10
CA PHE A 526 -17.83 -1.72 -14.81
C PHE A 526 -16.40 -2.25 -14.59
N GLY A 527 -16.10 -2.63 -13.36
CA GLY A 527 -14.90 -3.39 -12.99
C GLY A 527 -15.24 -4.68 -12.27
N ALA A 528 -14.31 -5.63 -12.27
CA ALA A 528 -14.36 -6.83 -11.44
C ALA A 528 -12.96 -7.12 -10.89
N ARG A 529 -12.87 -7.32 -9.57
CA ARG A 529 -11.69 -7.80 -8.83
C ARG A 529 -12.14 -8.83 -7.80
N ILE A 530 -11.38 -9.88 -7.64
CA ILE A 530 -11.57 -10.89 -6.59
C ILE A 530 -10.25 -11.04 -5.88
N GLU A 531 -10.27 -10.96 -4.57
CA GLU A 531 -9.07 -10.94 -3.76
C GLU A 531 -9.19 -11.76 -2.50
N ASN A 532 -8.13 -12.52 -2.22
CA ASN A 532 -7.84 -13.12 -0.93
C ASN A 532 -6.44 -12.72 -0.46
N THR A 533 -6.25 -12.65 0.84
CA THR A 533 -4.92 -12.69 1.48
C THR A 533 -4.52 -14.14 1.69
N LEU A 534 -3.32 -14.50 1.25
CA LEU A 534 -2.75 -15.84 1.28
C LEU A 534 -1.57 -15.90 2.25
N LEU A 535 -1.37 -17.05 2.88
CA LEU A 535 -0.15 -17.41 3.60
C LEU A 535 0.65 -18.42 2.78
N ILE A 536 1.94 -18.18 2.61
CA ILE A 536 2.84 -19.14 1.97
C ILE A 536 3.24 -20.20 2.99
N VAL A 537 2.96 -21.45 2.67
CA VAL A 537 3.22 -22.60 3.55
C VAL A 537 4.02 -23.70 2.83
N PRO A 538 4.75 -24.56 3.56
CA PRO A 538 5.40 -25.73 2.97
C PRO A 538 4.37 -26.66 2.31
N TYR A 539 4.72 -27.21 1.14
CA TYR A 539 3.92 -28.24 0.46
C TYR A 539 4.56 -29.62 0.60
N LYS A 540 5.70 -29.84 -0.01
CA LYS A 540 6.47 -31.09 0.08
C LYS A 540 7.95 -30.87 -0.25
N GLU A 541 8.79 -31.82 0.16
CA GLU A 541 10.18 -31.92 -0.26
C GLU A 541 10.37 -33.14 -1.19
N THR A 542 11.14 -32.96 -2.24
CA THR A 542 11.43 -33.99 -3.25
C THR A 542 12.92 -33.97 -3.60
N GLU A 543 13.37 -34.85 -4.49
CA GLU A 543 14.73 -34.82 -5.05
C GLU A 543 15.04 -33.51 -5.81
N PHE A 544 14.01 -32.73 -6.22
CA PHE A 544 14.12 -31.42 -6.87
C PHE A 544 14.11 -30.25 -5.87
N GLY A 545 14.06 -30.50 -4.55
CA GLY A 545 14.06 -29.50 -3.51
C GLY A 545 12.72 -29.32 -2.81
N LYS A 546 12.63 -28.22 -2.06
CA LYS A 546 11.44 -27.83 -1.28
C LYS A 546 10.43 -27.11 -2.17
N PHE A 547 9.17 -27.50 -2.05
CA PHE A 547 8.04 -26.86 -2.71
C PHE A 547 7.12 -26.21 -1.69
N LEU A 548 6.55 -25.08 -2.09
CA LEU A 548 5.63 -24.27 -1.32
C LEU A 548 4.25 -24.25 -2.00
N GLN A 549 3.24 -23.83 -1.26
CA GLN A 549 1.86 -23.60 -1.71
C GLN A 549 1.25 -22.45 -0.93
N PHE A 550 0.05 -22.06 -1.32
CA PHE A 550 -0.74 -21.05 -0.63
C PHE A 550 -1.81 -21.69 0.26
N GLU A 551 -2.07 -21.03 1.40
CA GLU A 551 -3.21 -21.22 2.28
C GLU A 551 -4.04 -19.94 2.23
N SER A 552 -5.30 -20.02 1.79
CA SER A 552 -6.21 -18.89 1.85
C SER A 552 -6.50 -18.51 3.30
N LEU A 553 -6.14 -17.30 3.69
CA LEU A 553 -6.47 -16.77 5.02
C LEU A 553 -7.84 -16.06 5.03
N THR A 554 -8.23 -15.47 3.90
CA THR A 554 -9.51 -14.76 3.76
C THR A 554 -10.68 -15.73 3.84
N LEU A 555 -11.65 -15.40 4.70
CA LEU A 555 -12.84 -16.20 4.96
C LEU A 555 -14.10 -15.42 4.53
N CYS A 556 -14.45 -15.51 3.25
CA CYS A 556 -15.64 -14.84 2.71
C CYS A 556 -16.11 -15.55 1.44
N PRO A 557 -17.42 -15.84 1.27
CA PRO A 557 -17.87 -16.48 0.05
C PRO A 557 -17.60 -15.62 -1.19
N ILE A 558 -17.28 -16.28 -2.30
CA ILE A 558 -17.18 -15.69 -3.63
C ILE A 558 -18.56 -15.77 -4.27
N ASP A 559 -19.06 -14.66 -4.83
CA ASP A 559 -20.40 -14.61 -5.41
C ASP A 559 -20.50 -15.55 -6.63
N LYS A 560 -21.46 -16.47 -6.59
CA LYS A 560 -21.68 -17.46 -7.66
C LYS A 560 -22.58 -16.93 -8.78
N ALA A 561 -23.38 -15.89 -8.53
CA ALA A 561 -24.34 -15.39 -9.51
C ALA A 561 -23.72 -14.91 -10.83
N PRO A 562 -22.51 -14.31 -10.85
CA PRO A 562 -21.86 -13.90 -12.09
C PRO A 562 -21.13 -15.04 -12.82
N ILE A 563 -21.02 -16.24 -12.26
CA ILE A 563 -20.16 -17.31 -12.80
C ILE A 563 -20.80 -17.96 -14.02
N LEU A 564 -20.07 -18.00 -15.14
CA LEU A 564 -20.34 -18.87 -16.29
C LEU A 564 -19.64 -20.23 -16.04
N VAL A 565 -20.40 -21.19 -15.52
CA VAL A 565 -19.83 -22.48 -15.05
C VAL A 565 -19.13 -23.24 -16.18
N ASP A 566 -19.64 -23.17 -17.41
CA ASP A 566 -19.06 -23.82 -18.60
C ASP A 566 -17.65 -23.29 -18.95
N MET A 567 -17.24 -22.14 -18.41
CA MET A 567 -15.89 -21.59 -18.58
C MET A 567 -14.89 -22.14 -17.55
N LEU A 568 -15.35 -22.74 -16.46
CA LEU A 568 -14.48 -23.25 -15.40
C LEU A 568 -14.00 -24.67 -15.74
N LEU A 569 -12.78 -24.97 -15.31
CA LEU A 569 -12.23 -26.32 -15.33
C LEU A 569 -12.74 -27.12 -14.13
N PRO A 570 -12.79 -28.47 -14.21
CA PRO A 570 -13.19 -29.31 -13.08
C PRO A 570 -12.41 -29.02 -11.79
N GLU A 571 -11.11 -28.78 -11.89
CA GLU A 571 -10.24 -28.45 -10.77
C GLU A 571 -10.54 -27.05 -10.17
N GLU A 572 -10.98 -26.10 -10.98
CA GLU A 572 -11.37 -24.76 -10.54
C GLU A 572 -12.70 -24.83 -9.77
N ILE A 573 -13.65 -25.65 -10.24
CA ILE A 573 -14.91 -25.89 -9.53
C ILE A 573 -14.65 -26.62 -8.20
N ALA A 574 -13.78 -27.62 -8.21
CA ALA A 574 -13.42 -28.36 -7.00
C ALA A 574 -12.80 -27.41 -5.96
N TRP A 575 -11.83 -26.59 -6.37
CA TRP A 575 -11.23 -25.58 -5.48
C TRP A 575 -12.27 -24.64 -4.88
N LEU A 576 -13.17 -24.09 -5.70
CA LEU A 576 -14.20 -23.14 -5.25
C LEU A 576 -15.17 -23.80 -4.25
N ASN A 577 -15.57 -25.04 -4.51
CA ASN A 577 -16.44 -25.78 -3.59
C ASN A 577 -15.73 -26.09 -2.26
N ASP A 578 -14.47 -26.51 -2.30
CA ASP A 578 -13.66 -26.76 -1.10
C ASP A 578 -13.42 -25.47 -0.29
N TYR A 579 -13.12 -24.36 -0.96
CA TYR A 579 -12.98 -23.05 -0.34
C TYR A 579 -14.29 -22.59 0.33
N HIS A 580 -15.43 -22.70 -0.35
CA HIS A 580 -16.73 -22.39 0.20
C HIS A 580 -17.10 -23.27 1.40
N GLN A 581 -16.78 -24.58 1.35
CA GLN A 581 -16.99 -25.47 2.47
C GLN A 581 -16.16 -25.05 3.68
N HIS A 582 -14.88 -24.70 3.47
CA HIS A 582 -14.01 -24.22 4.53
C HIS A 582 -14.53 -22.91 5.15
N VAL A 583 -14.97 -21.95 4.32
CA VAL A 583 -15.60 -20.71 4.79
C VAL A 583 -16.83 -21.00 5.64
N PHE A 584 -17.72 -21.86 5.17
CA PHE A 584 -18.94 -22.23 5.91
C PHE A 584 -18.61 -22.90 7.27
N ASP A 585 -17.75 -23.90 7.27
CA ASP A 585 -17.39 -24.65 8.48
C ASP A 585 -16.73 -23.75 9.53
N THR A 586 -15.93 -22.78 9.08
CA THR A 586 -15.21 -21.88 9.98
C THR A 586 -16.08 -20.77 10.53
N LEU A 587 -16.94 -20.15 9.72
CA LEU A 587 -17.71 -18.98 10.12
C LEU A 587 -19.06 -19.31 10.76
N SER A 588 -19.74 -20.40 10.35
CA SER A 588 -21.09 -20.71 10.81
C SER A 588 -21.25 -20.80 12.34
N PRO A 589 -20.24 -21.25 13.15
CA PRO A 589 -20.38 -21.26 14.61
C PRO A 589 -20.45 -19.87 15.27
N HIS A 590 -20.15 -18.81 14.52
CA HIS A 590 -20.04 -17.43 15.02
C HIS A 590 -21.19 -16.53 14.54
N LEU A 591 -22.16 -17.09 13.81
CA LEU A 591 -23.24 -16.36 13.16
C LEU A 591 -24.59 -16.72 13.79
N SER A 592 -25.60 -15.85 13.59
CA SER A 592 -26.97 -16.18 13.91
C SER A 592 -27.54 -17.27 12.98
N ASP A 593 -28.69 -17.85 13.35
CA ASP A 593 -29.35 -18.88 12.53
C ASP A 593 -29.67 -18.37 11.12
N ASP A 594 -30.15 -17.12 11.00
CA ASP A 594 -30.49 -16.52 9.71
C ASP A 594 -29.27 -16.26 8.86
N GLU A 595 -28.19 -15.71 9.43
CA GLU A 595 -26.90 -15.49 8.76
C GLU A 595 -26.26 -16.83 8.37
N THR A 596 -26.36 -17.86 9.22
CA THR A 596 -25.87 -19.21 8.93
C THR A 596 -26.63 -19.87 7.77
N ASN A 597 -27.95 -19.70 7.72
CA ASN A 597 -28.76 -20.22 6.62
C ASN A 597 -28.42 -19.50 5.31
N TRP A 598 -28.26 -18.19 5.35
CA TRP A 598 -27.80 -17.42 4.19
C TRP A 598 -26.41 -17.89 3.72
N LEU A 599 -25.44 -18.04 4.65
CA LEU A 599 -24.09 -18.49 4.32
C LEU A 599 -24.09 -19.89 3.70
N ARG A 600 -24.97 -20.80 4.18
CA ARG A 600 -25.13 -22.15 3.60
C ARG A 600 -25.53 -22.08 2.13
N GLU A 601 -26.47 -21.19 1.76
CA GLU A 601 -26.87 -21.01 0.36
C GLU A 601 -25.74 -20.34 -0.46
N ALA A 602 -25.08 -19.33 0.09
CA ALA A 602 -23.96 -18.66 -0.55
C ALA A 602 -22.79 -19.64 -0.84
N CYS A 603 -22.52 -20.56 0.09
CA CYS A 603 -21.46 -21.56 -0.02
C CYS A 603 -21.92 -22.90 -0.63
N ALA A 604 -23.19 -23.04 -1.06
CA ALA A 604 -23.67 -24.27 -1.66
C ALA A 604 -22.84 -24.65 -2.92
N PRO A 605 -22.46 -25.94 -3.09
CA PRO A 605 -21.56 -26.35 -4.16
C PRO A 605 -22.14 -26.11 -5.54
N ILE A 606 -21.27 -25.72 -6.47
CA ILE A 606 -21.59 -25.71 -7.91
C ILE A 606 -21.51 -27.14 -8.40
N LEU A 607 -22.57 -27.58 -9.06
CA LEU A 607 -22.68 -28.91 -9.67
C LEU A 607 -22.34 -28.82 -11.16
N PHE A 608 -21.74 -29.89 -11.70
CA PHE A 608 -21.45 -30.03 -13.13
C PHE A 608 -22.71 -30.25 -13.94
#